data_8afee8df27ea34902f157ae3bebd83bf
#
_entry.id   8afee8df27ea34902f157ae3bebd83bf
#
_cell.length_a   1.000
_cell.length_b   1.000
_cell.length_c   1.000
_cell.angle_alpha   90.00
_cell.angle_beta   90.00
_cell.angle_gamma   90.00
#
_symmetry.space_group_name_H-M   'P 1'
#
loop_
_entity.id
_entity.type
_entity.pdbx_description
1 polymer ?
#
loop_
_entity_poly.entity_id
_entity_poly.type
_entity_poly.pdbx_seq_one_letter_code
_entity_poly.pdbx_strand_id
1 'polypeptide(L)'
;MIPAVVIGVFFEKELEQLFGGNIMLVGCMLLVTALLLFLADKAKDTQKKVSFSNAFIIGVSQAIAMLPGISRSGATISTSVLLGNDKTKAARFSFLMVVPLIFGKIAKDILSGDLTYDSGNFTSLSIGFVAAFISGLFACTWMIALVKKSKLTYFAIYCGVVGLIAIIFS
;
A
#
# COMPACT_ATOMS: atom_id res chain seq x y z
N MET A 1 0.67 -10.71 -6.83
CA MET A 1 -0.78 -10.43 -6.91
C MET A 1 -1.62 -11.60 -6.39
N ILE A 2 -1.42 -12.83 -6.90
CA ILE A 2 -2.22 -14.01 -6.49
C ILE A 2 -2.36 -14.16 -4.97
N PRO A 3 -1.29 -14.09 -4.14
CA PRO A 3 -1.44 -14.22 -2.69
C PRO A 3 -2.36 -13.16 -2.07
N ALA A 4 -2.27 -11.91 -2.53
CA ALA A 4 -3.10 -10.82 -2.01
C ALA A 4 -4.57 -10.97 -2.40
N VAL A 5 -4.86 -11.44 -3.63
CA VAL A 5 -6.23 -11.72 -4.08
C VAL A 5 -6.84 -12.85 -3.27
N VAL A 6 -6.09 -13.94 -3.04
CA VAL A 6 -6.55 -15.07 -2.23
C VAL A 6 -6.91 -14.62 -0.81
N ILE A 7 -6.03 -13.86 -0.15
CA ILE A 7 -6.30 -13.37 1.21
C ILE A 7 -7.48 -12.39 1.20
N GLY A 8 -7.55 -11.46 0.25
CA GLY A 8 -8.64 -10.49 0.17
C GLY A 8 -10.01 -11.08 -0.09
N VAL A 9 -10.10 -12.22 -0.80
CA VAL A 9 -11.36 -12.89 -1.08
C VAL A 9 -11.78 -13.85 0.04
N PHE A 10 -10.84 -14.63 0.57
CA PHE A 10 -11.16 -15.67 1.55
C PHE A 10 -11.21 -15.17 2.99
N PHE A 11 -10.51 -14.09 3.31
CA PHE A 11 -10.37 -13.54 4.66
C PHE A 11 -10.91 -12.10 4.77
N GLU A 12 -11.84 -11.70 3.91
CA GLU A 12 -12.40 -10.34 3.89
C GLU A 12 -13.06 -9.98 5.22
N LYS A 13 -13.89 -10.86 5.77
CA LYS A 13 -14.59 -10.64 7.04
C LYS A 13 -13.65 -10.52 8.23
N GLU A 14 -12.62 -11.36 8.28
CA GLU A 14 -11.60 -11.33 9.33
C GLU A 14 -10.76 -10.06 9.24
N LEU A 15 -10.44 -9.62 8.02
CA LEU A 15 -9.75 -8.34 7.81
C LEU A 15 -10.63 -7.17 8.26
N GLU A 16 -11.92 -7.15 7.90
CA GLU A 16 -12.85 -6.10 8.33
C GLU A 16 -12.97 -6.00 9.85
N GLN A 17 -12.99 -7.14 10.55
CA GLN A 17 -13.00 -7.15 12.02
C GLN A 17 -11.72 -6.54 12.62
N LEU A 18 -10.57 -6.72 11.98
CA LEU A 18 -9.32 -6.09 12.42
C LEU A 18 -9.30 -4.56 12.23
N PHE A 19 -10.12 -4.04 11.30
CA PHE A 19 -10.35 -2.60 11.14
C PHE A 19 -11.32 -2.03 12.19
N GLY A 20 -11.97 -2.87 13.00
CA GLY A 20 -12.98 -2.51 14.01
C GLY A 20 -12.48 -1.74 15.23
N GLY A 21 -11.42 -0.93 15.12
CA GLY A 21 -11.02 0.04 16.14
C GLY A 21 -9.88 -0.37 17.05
N ASN A 22 -9.11 -1.40 16.73
CA ASN A 22 -7.93 -1.77 17.53
C ASN A 22 -6.74 -0.83 17.24
N ILE A 23 -6.74 0.34 17.92
CA ILE A 23 -5.73 1.40 17.75
C ILE A 23 -4.33 0.88 18.08
N MET A 24 -4.21 0.02 19.10
CA MET A 24 -2.93 -0.58 19.49
C MET A 24 -2.34 -1.44 18.35
N LEU A 25 -3.16 -2.24 17.67
CA LEU A 25 -2.72 -3.04 16.51
C LEU A 25 -2.24 -2.13 15.39
N VAL A 26 -2.99 -1.08 15.06
CA VAL A 26 -2.61 -0.10 14.03
C VAL A 26 -1.27 0.56 14.37
N GLY A 27 -1.08 0.97 15.64
CA GLY A 27 0.17 1.55 16.12
C GLY A 27 1.36 0.61 15.96
N CYS A 28 1.22 -0.65 16.37
CA CYS A 28 2.25 -1.68 16.20
C CYS A 28 2.59 -1.91 14.71
N MET A 29 1.58 -1.96 13.84
CA MET A 29 1.79 -2.16 12.40
C MET A 29 2.43 -0.95 11.72
N LEU A 30 2.17 0.26 12.22
CA LEU A 30 2.90 1.47 11.80
C LEU A 30 4.37 1.41 12.17
N LEU A 31 4.72 0.88 13.35
CA LEU A 31 6.13 0.68 13.74
C LEU A 31 6.84 -0.36 12.85
N VAL A 32 6.15 -1.44 12.48
CA VAL A 32 6.66 -2.41 11.49
C VAL A 32 6.92 -1.73 10.15
N THR A 33 5.99 -0.90 9.68
CA THR A 33 6.17 -0.10 8.46
C THR A 33 7.37 0.84 8.55
N ALA A 34 7.53 1.53 9.68
CA ALA A 34 8.66 2.42 9.93
C ALA A 34 10.00 1.68 9.84
N LEU A 35 10.08 0.50 10.45
CA LEU A 35 11.28 -0.35 10.41
C LEU A 35 11.61 -0.81 8.98
N LEU A 36 10.61 -1.29 8.24
CA LEU A 36 10.78 -1.74 6.85
C LEU A 36 11.27 -0.61 5.95
N LEU A 37 10.69 0.59 6.07
CA LEU A 37 11.08 1.76 5.30
C LEU A 37 12.51 2.22 5.65
N PHE A 38 12.86 2.20 6.92
CA PHE A 38 14.20 2.57 7.38
C PHE A 38 15.28 1.61 6.86
N LEU A 39 15.02 0.30 6.92
CA LEU A 39 15.93 -0.72 6.39
C LEU A 39 16.08 -0.61 4.87
N ALA A 40 14.97 -0.37 4.16
CA ALA A 40 14.99 -0.18 2.72
C ALA A 40 15.75 1.08 2.28
N ASP A 41 15.67 2.15 3.06
CA ASP A 41 16.41 3.38 2.76
C ASP A 41 17.94 3.18 2.85
N LYS A 42 18.38 2.38 3.82
CA LYS A 42 19.80 2.01 4.01
C LYS A 42 20.29 0.93 3.05
N ALA A 43 19.41 0.27 2.30
CA ALA A 43 19.80 -0.76 1.35
C ALA A 43 20.63 -0.16 0.21
N LYS A 44 21.61 -0.96 -0.27
CA LYS A 44 22.51 -0.56 -1.37
C LYS A 44 21.71 -0.27 -2.64
N ASP A 45 22.09 0.78 -3.35
CA ASP A 45 21.53 1.07 -4.65
C ASP A 45 21.97 0.02 -5.67
N THR A 46 21.03 -0.51 -6.42
CA THR A 46 21.25 -1.53 -7.45
C THR A 46 20.54 -1.14 -8.75
N GLN A 47 20.91 -1.81 -9.83
CA GLN A 47 20.25 -1.65 -11.15
C GLN A 47 19.38 -2.87 -11.52
N LYS A 48 19.20 -3.82 -10.59
CA LYS A 48 18.47 -5.06 -10.84
C LYS A 48 17.00 -4.79 -11.13
N LYS A 49 16.45 -5.56 -12.05
CA LYS A 49 15.01 -5.60 -12.33
C LYS A 49 14.34 -6.61 -11.40
N VAL A 50 13.05 -6.41 -11.14
CA VAL A 50 12.23 -7.37 -10.40
C VAL A 50 12.13 -8.67 -11.19
N SER A 51 12.59 -9.78 -10.60
CA SER A 51 12.46 -11.13 -11.16
C SER A 51 11.11 -11.75 -10.77
N PHE A 52 10.74 -12.87 -11.39
CA PHE A 52 9.52 -13.61 -11.05
C PHE A 52 9.48 -14.07 -9.60
N SER A 53 10.61 -14.62 -9.10
CA SER A 53 10.73 -15.03 -7.69
C SER A 53 10.56 -13.84 -6.74
N ASN A 54 11.22 -12.71 -7.04
CA ASN A 54 11.07 -11.50 -6.25
C ASN A 54 9.62 -10.97 -6.31
N ALA A 55 8.97 -11.03 -7.47
CA ALA A 55 7.57 -10.61 -7.64
C ALA A 55 6.62 -11.46 -6.78
N PHE A 56 6.89 -12.76 -6.60
CA PHE A 56 6.11 -13.61 -5.72
C PHE A 56 6.26 -13.21 -4.25
N ILE A 57 7.51 -13.00 -3.78
CA ILE A 57 7.78 -12.55 -2.40
C ILE A 57 7.15 -11.18 -2.13
N ILE A 58 7.25 -10.24 -3.09
CA ILE A 58 6.59 -8.94 -3.00
C ILE A 58 5.06 -9.11 -2.93
N GLY A 59 4.50 -10.06 -3.67
CA GLY A 59 3.08 -10.40 -3.61
C GLY A 59 2.63 -10.95 -2.26
N VAL A 60 3.47 -11.74 -1.58
CA VAL A 60 3.22 -12.17 -0.19
C VAL A 60 3.30 -10.99 0.77
N SER A 61 4.31 -10.13 0.63
CA SER A 61 4.41 -8.89 1.41
C SER A 61 3.18 -7.98 1.23
N GLN A 62 2.63 -7.89 0.01
CA GLN A 62 1.40 -7.17 -0.26
C GLN A 62 0.19 -7.78 0.45
N ALA A 63 0.12 -9.10 0.54
CA ALA A 63 -0.94 -9.80 1.25
C ALA A 63 -0.89 -9.51 2.76
N ILE A 64 0.30 -9.54 3.37
CA ILE A 64 0.51 -9.14 4.77
C ILE A 64 0.16 -7.66 4.98
N ALA A 65 0.45 -6.81 4.01
CA ALA A 65 0.14 -5.38 4.07
C ALA A 65 -1.36 -5.04 3.91
N MET A 66 -2.24 -6.03 3.88
CA MET A 66 -3.69 -5.84 4.05
C MET A 66 -4.09 -5.62 5.51
N LEU A 67 -3.21 -5.93 6.46
CA LEU A 67 -3.44 -5.63 7.87
C LEU A 67 -3.50 -4.12 8.11
N PRO A 68 -4.44 -3.65 8.99
CA PRO A 68 -4.58 -2.23 9.29
C PRO A 68 -3.30 -1.67 9.93
N GLY A 69 -2.87 -0.49 9.46
CA GLY A 69 -1.63 0.16 9.92
C GLY A 69 -0.38 -0.18 9.08
N ILE A 70 -0.36 -1.27 8.31
CA ILE A 70 0.74 -1.52 7.38
C ILE A 70 0.52 -0.71 6.10
N SER A 71 1.51 0.11 5.76
CA SER A 71 1.51 0.79 4.46
C SER A 71 1.75 -0.23 3.34
N ARG A 72 0.74 -0.45 2.47
CA ARG A 72 0.87 -1.38 1.33
C ARG A 72 2.06 -1.04 0.43
N SER A 73 2.16 0.22 0.00
CA SER A 73 3.27 0.68 -0.83
C SER A 73 4.60 0.65 -0.06
N GLY A 74 4.59 1.02 1.22
CA GLY A 74 5.76 0.92 2.09
C GLY A 74 6.28 -0.51 2.17
N ALA A 75 5.43 -1.49 2.45
CA ALA A 75 5.81 -2.90 2.55
C ALA A 75 6.33 -3.47 1.21
N THR A 76 5.61 -3.24 0.11
CA THR A 76 5.99 -3.79 -1.21
C THR A 76 7.25 -3.15 -1.77
N ILE A 77 7.43 -1.82 -1.63
CA ILE A 77 8.65 -1.14 -2.06
C ILE A 77 9.84 -1.58 -1.20
N SER A 78 9.68 -1.58 0.14
CA SER A 78 10.74 -1.98 1.06
C SER A 78 11.18 -3.42 0.81
N THR A 79 10.24 -4.35 0.70
CA THR A 79 10.54 -5.76 0.40
C THR A 79 11.28 -5.89 -0.94
N SER A 80 10.82 -5.18 -1.98
CA SER A 80 11.49 -5.20 -3.29
C SER A 80 12.93 -4.69 -3.22
N VAL A 81 13.16 -3.58 -2.51
CA VAL A 81 14.50 -2.99 -2.34
C VAL A 81 15.41 -3.90 -1.50
N LEU A 82 14.90 -4.50 -0.43
CA LEU A 82 15.65 -5.45 0.42
C LEU A 82 16.02 -6.74 -0.34
N LEU A 83 15.23 -7.14 -1.35
CA LEU A 83 15.58 -8.22 -2.28
C LEU A 83 16.64 -7.80 -3.31
N GLY A 84 17.16 -6.59 -3.22
CA GLY A 84 18.21 -6.06 -4.06
C GLY A 84 17.73 -5.51 -5.42
N ASN A 85 16.45 -5.17 -5.56
CA ASN A 85 15.94 -4.51 -6.76
C ASN A 85 16.20 -3.00 -6.73
N ASP A 86 16.29 -2.38 -7.91
CA ASP A 86 16.39 -0.93 -8.05
C ASP A 86 15.22 -0.20 -7.41
N LYS A 87 15.50 0.84 -6.61
CA LYS A 87 14.50 1.59 -5.84
C LYS A 87 13.39 2.19 -6.73
N THR A 88 13.75 2.75 -7.87
CA THR A 88 12.78 3.36 -8.80
C THR A 88 11.91 2.30 -9.47
N LYS A 89 12.52 1.18 -9.88
CA LYS A 89 11.79 0.05 -10.46
C LYS A 89 10.88 -0.63 -9.43
N ALA A 90 11.33 -0.74 -8.19
CA ALA A 90 10.52 -1.24 -7.07
C ALA A 90 9.27 -0.40 -6.84
N ALA A 91 9.41 0.94 -6.80
CA ALA A 91 8.28 1.85 -6.65
C ALA A 91 7.29 1.74 -7.81
N ARG A 92 7.78 1.77 -9.06
CA ARG A 92 6.93 1.62 -10.24
C ARG A 92 6.19 0.27 -10.26
N PHE A 93 6.89 -0.81 -9.91
CA PHE A 93 6.28 -2.13 -9.82
C PHE A 93 5.19 -2.18 -8.76
N SER A 94 5.44 -1.61 -7.58
CA SER A 94 4.47 -1.53 -6.49
C SER A 94 3.19 -0.78 -6.91
N PHE A 95 3.31 0.35 -7.60
CA PHE A 95 2.14 1.10 -8.09
C PHE A 95 1.37 0.35 -9.17
N LEU A 96 2.09 -0.28 -10.12
CA LEU A 96 1.44 -1.10 -11.16
C LEU A 96 0.71 -2.31 -10.58
N MET A 97 1.21 -2.88 -9.49
CA MET A 97 0.55 -4.00 -8.81
C MET A 97 -0.81 -3.63 -8.20
N VAL A 98 -1.06 -2.37 -7.90
CA VAL A 98 -2.35 -1.92 -7.33
C VAL A 98 -3.45 -1.92 -8.39
N VAL A 99 -3.12 -1.64 -9.64
CA VAL A 99 -4.10 -1.49 -10.73
C VAL A 99 -4.99 -2.72 -10.91
N PRO A 100 -4.47 -3.95 -11.10
CA PRO A 100 -5.32 -5.15 -11.21
C PRO A 100 -6.14 -5.42 -9.95
N LEU A 101 -5.64 -5.05 -8.77
CA LEU A 101 -6.36 -5.24 -7.51
C LEU A 101 -7.60 -4.31 -7.43
N ILE A 102 -7.44 -3.05 -7.85
CA ILE A 102 -8.56 -2.09 -7.91
C ILE A 102 -9.60 -2.56 -8.92
N PHE A 103 -9.18 -3.00 -10.12
CA PHE A 103 -10.11 -3.55 -11.10
C PHE A 103 -10.85 -4.78 -10.58
N GLY A 104 -10.15 -5.68 -9.85
CA GLY A 104 -10.78 -6.85 -9.24
C GLY A 104 -11.82 -6.47 -8.18
N LYS A 105 -11.56 -5.45 -7.36
CA LYS A 105 -12.52 -4.93 -6.39
C LYS A 105 -13.75 -4.33 -7.08
N ILE A 106 -13.54 -3.45 -8.05
CA ILE A 106 -14.64 -2.82 -8.81
C ILE A 106 -15.50 -3.90 -9.51
N ALA A 107 -14.88 -4.90 -10.12
CA ALA A 107 -15.60 -6.00 -10.75
C ALA A 107 -16.44 -6.78 -9.72
N LYS A 108 -15.91 -7.04 -8.52
CA LYS A 108 -16.64 -7.68 -7.43
C LYS A 108 -17.83 -6.83 -7.00
N ASP A 109 -17.64 -5.53 -6.76
CA ASP A 109 -18.69 -4.60 -6.30
C ASP A 109 -19.81 -4.45 -7.33
N ILE A 110 -19.48 -4.54 -8.64
CA ILE A 110 -20.51 -4.57 -9.72
C ILE A 110 -21.30 -5.88 -9.69
N LEU A 111 -20.60 -7.02 -9.52
CA LEU A 111 -21.23 -8.34 -9.54
C LEU A 111 -22.09 -8.62 -8.30
N SER A 112 -21.70 -8.08 -7.13
CA SER A 112 -22.48 -8.20 -5.89
C SER A 112 -23.70 -7.29 -5.84
N GLY A 113 -23.82 -6.31 -6.75
CA GLY A 113 -24.92 -5.35 -6.77
C GLY A 113 -24.84 -4.28 -5.68
N ASP A 114 -23.69 -4.16 -5.01
CA ASP A 114 -23.48 -3.16 -3.95
C ASP A 114 -23.40 -1.72 -4.51
N LEU A 115 -23.23 -1.58 -5.82
CA LEU A 115 -23.27 -0.29 -6.50
C LEU A 115 -24.73 0.11 -6.79
N THR A 116 -25.42 0.67 -5.79
CA THR A 116 -26.71 1.34 -6.02
C THR A 116 -26.45 2.66 -6.75
N TYR A 117 -26.87 2.71 -8.00
CA TYR A 117 -26.73 3.90 -8.82
C TYR A 117 -27.83 4.91 -8.43
N ASP A 118 -27.50 5.83 -7.54
CA ASP A 118 -28.37 6.97 -7.26
C ASP A 118 -28.03 8.11 -8.24
N SER A 119 -28.92 8.33 -9.19
CA SER A 119 -28.75 9.33 -10.25
C SER A 119 -28.59 10.78 -9.72
N GLY A 120 -28.92 11.03 -8.45
CA GLY A 120 -28.74 12.34 -7.81
C GLY A 120 -27.28 12.69 -7.51
N ASN A 121 -26.37 11.71 -7.46
CA ASN A 121 -24.99 11.90 -7.01
C ASN A 121 -23.94 11.99 -8.14
N PHE A 122 -24.37 11.97 -9.41
CA PHE A 122 -23.44 11.96 -10.55
C PHE A 122 -22.44 13.14 -10.56
N THR A 123 -22.91 14.34 -10.21
CA THR A 123 -22.05 15.53 -10.16
C THR A 123 -20.97 15.40 -9.08
N SER A 124 -21.35 14.98 -7.87
CA SER A 124 -20.42 14.76 -6.76
C SER A 124 -19.38 13.68 -7.08
N LEU A 125 -19.84 12.59 -7.73
CA LEU A 125 -18.95 11.49 -8.14
C LEU A 125 -17.96 11.94 -9.22
N SER A 126 -18.40 12.75 -10.19
CA SER A 126 -17.53 13.27 -11.25
C SER A 126 -16.48 14.23 -10.69
N ILE A 127 -16.86 15.14 -9.80
CA ILE A 127 -15.93 16.05 -9.12
C ILE A 127 -14.92 15.25 -8.30
N GLY A 128 -15.38 14.28 -7.51
CA GLY A 128 -14.53 13.39 -6.73
C GLY A 128 -13.54 12.60 -7.58
N PHE A 129 -13.98 12.09 -8.73
CA PHE A 129 -13.12 11.39 -9.69
C PHE A 129 -12.00 12.29 -10.24
N VAL A 130 -12.34 13.50 -10.70
CA VAL A 130 -11.36 14.47 -11.23
C VAL A 130 -10.38 14.88 -10.14
N ALA A 131 -10.86 15.19 -8.94
CA ALA A 131 -10.01 15.57 -7.80
C ALA A 131 -9.06 14.41 -7.41
N ALA A 132 -9.55 13.18 -7.33
CA ALA A 132 -8.75 11.99 -7.05
C ALA A 132 -7.71 11.71 -8.14
N PHE A 133 -8.07 11.90 -9.41
CA PHE A 133 -7.15 11.72 -10.53
C PHE A 133 -5.99 12.72 -10.48
N ILE A 134 -6.28 14.02 -10.30
CA ILE A 134 -5.26 15.06 -10.23
C ILE A 134 -4.35 14.87 -9.01
N SER A 135 -4.93 14.67 -7.83
CA SER A 135 -4.16 14.46 -6.60
C SER A 135 -3.34 13.17 -6.64
N GLY A 136 -3.88 12.11 -7.24
CA GLY A 136 -3.20 10.83 -7.43
C GLY A 136 -1.98 10.94 -8.36
N LEU A 137 -2.11 11.64 -9.49
CA LEU A 137 -0.97 11.92 -10.38
C LEU A 137 0.16 12.65 -9.66
N PHE A 138 -0.21 13.68 -8.89
CA PHE A 138 0.76 14.47 -8.12
C PHE A 138 1.44 13.62 -7.05
N ALA A 139 0.68 12.88 -6.26
CA ALA A 139 1.18 12.01 -5.20
C ALA A 139 2.09 10.90 -5.73
N CYS A 140 1.70 10.21 -6.81
CA CYS A 140 2.51 9.16 -7.43
C CYS A 140 3.85 9.71 -7.97
N THR A 141 3.81 10.85 -8.66
CA THR A 141 5.02 11.47 -9.21
C THR A 141 5.96 11.90 -8.09
N TRP A 142 5.43 12.53 -7.05
CA TRP A 142 6.21 12.96 -5.89
C TRP A 142 6.79 11.79 -5.13
N MET A 143 6.00 10.73 -4.88
CA MET A 143 6.47 9.53 -4.19
C MET A 143 7.60 8.83 -4.95
N ILE A 144 7.51 8.70 -6.28
CA ILE A 144 8.59 8.14 -7.10
C ILE A 144 9.86 8.98 -6.99
N ALA A 145 9.72 10.31 -7.00
CA ALA A 145 10.87 11.23 -6.86
C ALA A 145 11.55 11.09 -5.48
N LEU A 146 10.77 10.92 -4.41
CA LEU A 146 11.29 10.70 -3.05
C LEU A 146 12.00 9.36 -2.92
N VAL A 147 11.42 8.29 -3.44
CA VAL A 147 12.03 6.95 -3.45
C VAL A 147 13.35 6.95 -4.22
N LYS A 148 13.38 7.62 -5.39
CA LYS A 148 14.60 7.77 -6.21
C LYS A 148 15.72 8.50 -5.46
N LYS A 149 15.38 9.48 -4.61
CA LYS A 149 16.35 10.25 -3.81
C LYS A 149 16.74 9.55 -2.51
N SER A 150 16.33 8.30 -2.29
CA SER A 150 16.57 7.55 -1.04
C SER A 150 16.14 8.33 0.21
N LYS A 151 14.95 8.94 0.18
CA LYS A 151 14.41 9.72 1.30
C LYS A 151 13.26 9.01 2.01
N LEU A 152 13.28 7.67 2.03
CA LEU A 152 12.27 6.86 2.71
C LEU A 152 12.34 7.02 4.24
N THR A 153 13.48 7.45 4.78
CA THR A 153 13.67 7.73 6.20
C THR A 153 12.67 8.75 6.74
N TYR A 154 12.27 9.77 5.96
CA TYR A 154 11.25 10.74 6.41
C TYR A 154 9.90 10.07 6.67
N PHE A 155 9.50 9.15 5.79
CA PHE A 155 8.28 8.36 5.98
C PHE A 155 8.41 7.37 7.15
N ALA A 156 9.61 6.79 7.33
CA ALA A 156 9.88 5.92 8.47
C ALA A 156 9.72 6.68 9.81
N ILE A 157 10.26 7.89 9.90
CA ILE A 157 10.12 8.73 11.10
C ILE A 157 8.66 9.10 11.33
N TYR A 158 7.94 9.51 10.28
CA TYR A 158 6.51 9.82 10.38
C TYR A 158 5.71 8.62 10.90
N CYS A 159 5.87 7.44 10.28
CA CYS A 159 5.19 6.23 10.73
C CYS A 159 5.58 5.84 12.16
N GLY A 160 6.85 6.03 12.54
CA GLY A 160 7.34 5.76 13.88
C GLY A 160 6.69 6.67 14.93
N VAL A 161 6.66 7.97 14.68
CA VAL A 161 6.05 8.95 15.60
C VAL A 161 4.54 8.71 15.74
N VAL A 162 3.83 8.57 14.62
CA VAL A 162 2.37 8.33 14.64
C VAL A 162 2.06 6.97 15.28
N GLY A 163 2.85 5.93 15.01
CA GLY A 163 2.69 4.62 15.62
C GLY A 163 2.86 4.65 17.14
N LEU A 164 3.88 5.36 17.63
CA LEU A 164 4.09 5.55 19.08
C LEU A 164 2.95 6.33 19.72
N ILE A 165 2.50 7.41 19.11
CA ILE A 165 1.35 8.19 19.59
C ILE A 165 0.11 7.30 19.65
N ALA A 166 -0.18 6.51 18.62
CA ALA A 166 -1.32 5.61 18.59
C ALA A 166 -1.29 4.57 19.72
N ILE A 167 -0.10 4.05 20.05
CA ILE A 167 0.06 3.07 21.14
C ILE A 167 -0.13 3.74 22.52
N ILE A 168 0.36 4.97 22.70
CA ILE A 168 0.26 5.69 24.00
C ILE A 168 -1.18 6.09 24.30
N PHE A 169 -1.97 6.41 23.27
CA PHE A 169 -3.36 6.85 23.42
C PHE A 169 -4.40 5.73 23.17
N SER A 170 -3.96 4.49 23.05
CA SER A 170 -4.79 3.30 22.95
C SER A 170 -5.09 2.74 24.34
#